data_4ce6ad5e39d001749c276ea75d81ff7b
#
_entry.id   4ce6ad5e39d001749c276ea75d81ff7b
#
_cell.length_a   1.000
_cell.length_b   1.000
_cell.length_c   1.000
_cell.angle_alpha   90.00
_cell.angle_beta   90.00
_cell.angle_gamma   90.00
#
_symmetry.space_group_name_H-M   'P 1'
#
loop_
_entity.id
_entity.type
_entity.pdbx_description
1 polymer ?
#
loop_
_entity_poly.entity_id
_entity_poly.type
_entity_poly.pdbx_seq_one_letter_code
_entity_poly.pdbx_strand_id
1 'polypeptide(L)'
;MSDAAKTPYPFQCAARPEMTSPPNTRGRIPSLQTSRLRTMMLEAYNDPTKILAFPCSYDGLSSRLIEEAGFPMLFLSGFAVSSAHGLPDTGYIAMAEMCDKIQETVRVTSLPVMVDGDTGYGSPMNVKRTVECFAAAGAAGVMIEDQTWPKRCGHTKGKSVVSRGEAYARIQAACDARDEGRDIFILARTDALIHGWDEAMARAHEFKRIGADAVFVEALPDRDGMARCVKELQIPMLANIIEGGMTENLSAKDLAGLGFAAVAYPWTLVAAKLKAIRDALEGLKRSMVEGGPPPMIMEYSDVCEGVGWDSTNTG
;
A
#
# COMPACT_ATOMS: atom_id res chain seq x y z
N MET A 1 10.69 -12.88 -32.76
CA MET A 1 9.96 -11.85 -32.00
C MET A 1 8.62 -12.45 -31.62
N SER A 2 8.51 -13.03 -30.47
CA SER A 2 7.25 -13.62 -29.99
C SER A 2 6.52 -12.55 -29.20
N ASP A 3 5.32 -12.18 -29.68
CA ASP A 3 4.35 -11.44 -28.90
C ASP A 3 4.12 -12.22 -27.57
N ALA A 4 4.84 -11.81 -26.52
CA ALA A 4 4.47 -12.16 -25.17
C ALA A 4 3.19 -11.41 -24.88
N ALA A 5 2.05 -12.03 -25.15
CA ALA A 5 0.74 -11.53 -24.77
C ALA A 5 0.83 -11.16 -23.27
N LYS A 6 0.70 -9.85 -22.96
CA LYS A 6 0.57 -9.36 -21.60
C LYS A 6 -0.54 -10.16 -20.94
N THR A 7 -0.18 -11.06 -20.04
CA THR A 7 -1.16 -11.87 -19.31
C THR A 7 -2.00 -10.90 -18.50
N PRO A 8 -3.31 -10.82 -18.69
CA PRO A 8 -4.13 -9.95 -17.87
C PRO A 8 -4.00 -10.39 -16.41
N TYR A 9 -4.04 -9.44 -15.50
CA TYR A 9 -3.99 -9.66 -14.07
C TYR A 9 -4.90 -10.81 -13.68
N PRO A 10 -4.38 -11.87 -13.02
CA PRO A 10 -5.06 -13.18 -12.91
C PRO A 10 -6.41 -13.15 -12.20
N PHE A 11 -6.74 -12.02 -11.57
CA PHE A 11 -8.00 -11.84 -10.83
C PHE A 11 -9.02 -10.94 -11.53
N GLN A 12 -8.75 -10.50 -12.75
CA GLN A 12 -9.76 -9.78 -13.54
C GLN A 12 -10.76 -10.80 -14.12
N CYS A 13 -11.93 -10.91 -13.51
CA CYS A 13 -13.06 -11.60 -14.09
C CYS A 13 -13.64 -10.84 -15.30
N ALA A 14 -14.27 -11.59 -16.22
CA ALA A 14 -14.87 -11.10 -17.45
C ALA A 14 -15.79 -9.88 -17.26
N ALA A 15 -15.90 -9.08 -18.33
CA ALA A 15 -16.58 -7.79 -18.42
C ALA A 15 -17.82 -7.64 -17.53
N ARG A 16 -17.81 -6.59 -16.72
CA ARG A 16 -18.90 -6.20 -15.85
C ARG A 16 -19.81 -5.17 -16.51
N PRO A 17 -21.07 -5.06 -16.06
CA PRO A 17 -21.91 -3.93 -16.48
C PRO A 17 -21.25 -2.61 -16.05
N GLU A 18 -21.20 -1.65 -16.99
CA GLU A 18 -20.72 -0.30 -16.73
C GLU A 18 -21.49 0.31 -15.56
N MET A 19 -20.76 0.80 -14.55
CA MET A 19 -21.36 1.63 -13.51
C MET A 19 -21.79 2.96 -14.15
N THR A 20 -23.08 3.19 -14.25
CA THR A 20 -23.67 4.38 -14.88
C THR A 20 -23.64 5.64 -14.01
N SER A 21 -23.12 5.55 -12.78
CA SER A 21 -23.01 6.71 -11.87
C SER A 21 -21.56 7.20 -11.82
N PRO A 22 -21.31 8.53 -11.91
CA PRO A 22 -19.99 9.07 -11.73
C PRO A 22 -19.45 8.70 -10.34
N PRO A 23 -18.13 8.45 -10.20
CA PRO A 23 -17.54 8.14 -8.92
C PRO A 23 -17.84 9.27 -7.91
N ASN A 24 -18.29 8.88 -6.71
CA ASN A 24 -18.64 9.82 -5.65
C ASN A 24 -17.36 10.52 -5.16
N THR A 25 -17.15 11.77 -5.55
CA THR A 25 -16.06 12.62 -5.07
C THR A 25 -16.48 13.24 -3.74
N ARG A 26 -15.61 13.14 -2.72
CA ARG A 26 -15.88 13.70 -1.38
C ARG A 26 -15.21 15.05 -1.15
N GLY A 27 -14.08 15.32 -1.81
CA GLY A 27 -13.35 16.57 -1.66
C GLY A 27 -13.89 17.73 -2.51
N ARG A 28 -13.56 18.95 -2.13
CA ARG A 28 -13.86 20.16 -2.93
C ARG A 28 -13.09 20.17 -4.26
N ILE A 29 -11.89 19.59 -4.27
CA ILE A 29 -11.03 19.46 -5.44
C ILE A 29 -11.04 18.00 -5.85
N PRO A 30 -11.67 17.60 -6.96
CA PRO A 30 -11.71 16.22 -7.41
C PRO A 30 -10.31 15.66 -7.70
N SER A 31 -10.14 14.35 -7.49
CA SER A 31 -8.96 13.59 -7.90
C SER A 31 -9.41 12.39 -8.73
N LEU A 32 -8.96 12.34 -9.99
CA LEU A 32 -9.28 11.22 -10.89
C LEU A 32 -8.73 9.89 -10.35
N GLN A 33 -7.49 9.91 -9.84
CA GLN A 33 -6.87 8.70 -9.29
C GLN A 33 -7.57 8.20 -8.03
N THR A 34 -8.02 9.12 -7.17
CA THR A 34 -8.81 8.76 -5.98
C THR A 34 -10.17 8.17 -6.39
N SER A 35 -10.84 8.78 -7.36
CA SER A 35 -12.11 8.27 -7.89
C SER A 35 -11.95 6.87 -8.48
N ARG A 36 -10.87 6.63 -9.25
CA ARG A 36 -10.53 5.32 -9.79
C ARG A 36 -10.28 4.30 -8.68
N LEU A 37 -9.48 4.65 -7.67
CA LEU A 37 -9.21 3.79 -6.52
C LEU A 37 -10.51 3.44 -5.77
N ARG A 38 -11.35 4.43 -5.49
CA ARG A 38 -12.63 4.22 -4.79
C ARG A 38 -13.55 3.30 -5.57
N THR A 39 -13.65 3.47 -6.88
CA THR A 39 -14.44 2.60 -7.77
C THR A 39 -13.94 1.16 -7.70
N MET A 40 -12.64 0.93 -7.87
CA MET A 40 -12.05 -0.42 -7.81
C MET A 40 -12.26 -1.08 -6.45
N MET A 41 -12.11 -0.32 -5.34
CA MET A 41 -12.35 -0.84 -3.98
C MET A 41 -13.81 -1.26 -3.77
N LEU A 42 -14.77 -0.44 -4.20
CA LEU A 42 -16.19 -0.76 -4.09
C LEU A 42 -16.59 -1.94 -4.98
N GLU A 43 -16.02 -2.02 -6.14
CA GLU A 43 -16.22 -3.17 -7.02
C GLU A 43 -15.72 -4.46 -6.40
N ALA A 44 -14.52 -4.48 -5.83
CA ALA A 44 -14.00 -5.65 -5.15
C ALA A 44 -14.82 -6.00 -3.90
N TYR A 45 -15.26 -5.00 -3.14
CA TYR A 45 -16.12 -5.20 -1.98
C TYR A 45 -17.49 -5.83 -2.34
N ASN A 46 -18.08 -5.44 -3.45
CA ASN A 46 -19.39 -5.92 -3.89
C ASN A 46 -19.37 -7.27 -4.60
N ASP A 47 -18.20 -7.79 -4.93
CA ASP A 47 -18.04 -9.04 -5.69
C ASP A 47 -16.98 -9.94 -5.04
N PRO A 48 -17.39 -11.01 -4.32
CA PRO A 48 -16.46 -11.87 -3.58
C PRO A 48 -15.54 -12.70 -4.49
N THR A 49 -15.66 -12.59 -5.80
CA THR A 49 -14.73 -13.19 -6.76
C THR A 49 -13.54 -12.28 -7.08
N LYS A 50 -13.55 -11.05 -6.56
CA LYS A 50 -12.58 -10.00 -6.87
C LYS A 50 -11.88 -9.51 -5.63
N ILE A 51 -10.62 -9.11 -5.84
CA ILE A 51 -9.78 -8.46 -4.83
C ILE A 51 -8.73 -7.61 -5.55
N LEU A 52 -8.45 -6.44 -5.01
CA LEU A 52 -7.30 -5.65 -5.42
C LEU A 52 -6.05 -6.21 -4.73
N ALA A 53 -5.28 -7.01 -5.44
CA ALA A 53 -4.02 -7.53 -4.94
C ALA A 53 -2.87 -6.69 -5.51
N PHE A 54 -1.96 -6.21 -4.66
CA PHE A 54 -0.87 -5.33 -5.08
C PHE A 54 0.36 -5.45 -4.19
N PRO A 55 1.56 -5.39 -4.80
CA PRO A 55 2.81 -5.26 -4.05
C PRO A 55 3.01 -3.83 -3.57
N CYS A 56 3.98 -3.66 -2.65
CA CYS A 56 4.37 -2.36 -2.15
C CYS A 56 5.64 -1.85 -2.83
N SER A 57 5.61 -0.58 -3.25
CA SER A 57 6.74 0.15 -3.83
C SER A 57 7.49 0.97 -2.79
N TYR A 58 8.67 1.47 -3.16
CA TYR A 58 9.54 2.31 -2.33
C TYR A 58 10.29 3.39 -3.13
N ASP A 59 10.20 3.35 -4.47
CA ASP A 59 10.84 4.30 -5.38
C ASP A 59 10.20 4.28 -6.77
N GLY A 60 10.65 5.15 -7.66
CA GLY A 60 10.12 5.24 -9.02
C GLY A 60 10.36 3.97 -9.83
N LEU A 61 11.50 3.30 -9.69
CA LEU A 61 11.80 2.08 -10.45
C LEU A 61 10.86 0.94 -10.04
N SER A 62 10.73 0.67 -8.74
CA SER A 62 9.80 -0.37 -8.26
C SER A 62 8.35 -0.07 -8.67
N SER A 63 7.96 1.21 -8.71
CA SER A 63 6.62 1.63 -9.13
C SER A 63 6.35 1.36 -10.62
N ARG A 64 7.33 1.63 -11.49
CA ARG A 64 7.25 1.29 -12.93
C ARG A 64 7.11 -0.21 -13.15
N LEU A 65 7.95 -1.01 -12.49
CA LEU A 65 7.91 -2.47 -12.61
C LEU A 65 6.59 -3.06 -12.13
N ILE A 66 5.95 -2.48 -11.12
CA ILE A 66 4.60 -2.86 -10.68
C ILE A 66 3.57 -2.59 -11.79
N GLU A 67 3.62 -1.43 -12.44
CA GLU A 67 2.73 -1.09 -13.56
C GLU A 67 2.98 -1.99 -14.77
N GLU A 68 4.24 -2.22 -15.15
CA GLU A 68 4.62 -3.15 -16.23
C GLU A 68 4.12 -4.57 -15.98
N ALA A 69 4.13 -5.02 -14.72
CA ALA A 69 3.59 -6.31 -14.33
C ALA A 69 2.05 -6.39 -14.38
N GLY A 70 1.36 -5.27 -14.67
CA GLY A 70 -0.09 -5.21 -14.87
C GLY A 70 -0.91 -5.15 -13.57
N PHE A 71 -0.34 -4.76 -12.44
CA PHE A 71 -1.09 -4.52 -11.22
C PHE A 71 -1.99 -3.28 -11.35
N PRO A 72 -3.20 -3.29 -10.74
CA PRO A 72 -4.19 -2.23 -10.93
C PRO A 72 -3.91 -0.96 -10.10
N MET A 73 -3.09 -1.07 -9.08
CA MET A 73 -2.66 -0.02 -8.15
C MET A 73 -1.37 -0.40 -7.45
N LEU A 74 -0.78 0.51 -6.72
CA LEU A 74 0.35 0.23 -5.85
C LEU A 74 0.20 0.91 -4.49
N PHE A 75 0.97 0.42 -3.51
CA PHE A 75 1.07 0.97 -2.17
C PHE A 75 2.50 1.44 -1.90
N LEU A 76 2.68 2.73 -1.66
CA LEU A 76 3.97 3.29 -1.24
C LEU A 76 4.09 3.07 0.28
N SER A 77 4.82 2.02 0.66
CA SER A 77 4.89 1.53 2.03
C SER A 77 5.98 2.22 2.84
N GLY A 78 5.65 2.64 4.07
CA GLY A 78 6.61 3.21 5.02
C GLY A 78 7.75 2.24 5.36
N PHE A 79 7.45 0.94 5.53
CA PHE A 79 8.47 -0.11 5.68
C PHE A 79 9.41 -0.18 4.48
N ALA A 80 8.86 -0.21 3.27
CA ALA A 80 9.65 -0.37 2.05
C ALA A 80 10.51 0.88 1.78
N VAL A 81 9.96 2.08 2.02
CA VAL A 81 10.71 3.35 1.94
C VAL A 81 11.81 3.40 3.00
N SER A 82 11.53 3.08 4.27
CA SER A 82 12.55 3.04 5.33
C SER A 82 13.69 2.09 4.95
N SER A 83 13.37 0.89 4.43
CA SER A 83 14.38 -0.06 4.00
C SER A 83 15.23 0.44 2.82
N ALA A 84 14.65 1.22 1.90
CA ALA A 84 15.40 1.86 0.81
C ALA A 84 16.37 2.93 1.29
N HIS A 85 16.07 3.57 2.43
CA HIS A 85 16.96 4.50 3.13
C HIS A 85 17.97 3.78 4.05
N GLY A 86 17.94 2.45 4.15
CA GLY A 86 18.81 1.68 5.06
C GLY A 86 18.41 1.81 6.53
N LEU A 87 17.17 2.19 6.80
CA LEU A 87 16.63 2.44 8.14
C LEU A 87 15.60 1.37 8.53
N PRO A 88 15.45 1.06 9.83
CA PRO A 88 14.36 0.22 10.31
C PRO A 88 13.02 0.96 10.25
N ASP A 89 11.94 0.20 10.16
CA ASP A 89 10.57 0.73 10.14
C ASP A 89 10.08 1.10 11.55
N THR A 90 10.56 2.21 12.06
CA THR A 90 10.29 2.69 13.42
C THR A 90 10.07 4.22 13.48
N GLY A 91 9.52 4.80 12.42
CA GLY A 91 9.19 6.21 12.39
C GLY A 91 10.37 7.14 12.11
N TYR A 92 11.42 6.67 11.46
CA TYR A 92 12.55 7.53 11.06
C TYR A 92 12.22 8.45 9.89
N ILE A 93 11.39 7.99 8.97
CA ILE A 93 11.04 8.76 7.77
C ILE A 93 10.10 9.91 8.14
N ALA A 94 10.45 11.11 7.71
CA ALA A 94 9.64 12.31 7.93
C ALA A 94 8.54 12.45 6.85
N MET A 95 7.46 13.16 7.19
CA MET A 95 6.36 13.45 6.27
C MET A 95 6.82 14.07 4.94
N ALA A 96 7.81 14.98 4.99
CA ALA A 96 8.35 15.61 3.78
C ALA A 96 9.08 14.62 2.86
N GLU A 97 9.82 13.68 3.43
CA GLU A 97 10.49 12.61 2.66
C GLU A 97 9.47 11.70 1.98
N MET A 98 8.33 11.41 2.65
CA MET A 98 7.24 10.67 2.01
C MET A 98 6.57 11.49 0.89
N CYS A 99 6.41 12.81 1.04
CA CYS A 99 5.93 13.66 -0.05
C CYS A 99 6.85 13.60 -1.28
N ASP A 100 8.16 13.63 -1.09
CA ASP A 100 9.14 13.49 -2.18
C ASP A 100 9.01 12.12 -2.86
N LYS A 101 8.83 11.06 -2.08
CA LYS A 101 8.59 9.69 -2.61
C LYS A 101 7.27 9.56 -3.36
N ILE A 102 6.21 10.23 -2.91
CA ILE A 102 4.95 10.29 -3.65
C ILE A 102 5.17 10.95 -5.01
N GLN A 103 5.82 12.12 -5.05
CA GLN A 103 6.11 12.84 -6.29
C GLN A 103 7.02 12.05 -7.24
N GLU A 104 8.03 11.33 -6.70
CA GLU A 104 8.87 10.42 -7.45
C GLU A 104 8.05 9.32 -8.12
N THR A 105 7.12 8.71 -7.37
CA THR A 105 6.26 7.62 -7.81
C THR A 105 5.26 8.09 -8.88
N VAL A 106 4.48 9.14 -8.62
CA VAL A 106 3.42 9.58 -9.53
C VAL A 106 3.92 10.15 -10.86
N ARG A 107 5.21 10.50 -10.96
CA ARG A 107 5.83 10.91 -12.24
C ARG A 107 6.03 9.76 -13.20
N VAL A 108 6.13 8.54 -12.72
CA VAL A 108 6.56 7.37 -13.49
C VAL A 108 5.49 6.30 -13.65
N THR A 109 4.33 6.47 -13.01
CA THR A 109 3.21 5.54 -13.11
C THR A 109 1.87 6.27 -13.30
N SER A 110 0.97 5.63 -14.03
CA SER A 110 -0.42 6.07 -14.18
C SER A 110 -1.37 5.39 -13.17
N LEU A 111 -0.85 4.50 -12.32
CA LEU A 111 -1.63 3.77 -11.33
C LEU A 111 -2.07 4.67 -10.16
N PRO A 112 -3.23 4.42 -9.55
CA PRO A 112 -3.55 5.00 -8.25
C PRO A 112 -2.52 4.59 -7.20
N VAL A 113 -1.98 5.58 -6.47
CA VAL A 113 -0.97 5.39 -5.41
C VAL A 113 -1.63 5.52 -4.05
N MET A 114 -1.75 4.43 -3.30
CA MET A 114 -2.04 4.43 -1.87
C MET A 114 -0.72 4.67 -1.12
N VAL A 115 -0.74 5.44 -0.04
CA VAL A 115 0.46 5.83 0.69
C VAL A 115 0.33 5.52 2.17
N ASP A 116 1.41 5.04 2.77
CA ASP A 116 1.53 4.89 4.22
C ASP A 116 1.73 6.26 4.86
N GLY A 117 0.78 6.68 5.67
CA GLY A 117 0.86 7.92 6.44
C GLY A 117 1.28 7.68 7.89
N ASP A 118 1.70 6.45 8.23
CA ASP A 118 2.05 6.07 9.60
C ASP A 118 0.97 6.55 10.60
N THR A 119 1.37 7.18 11.69
CA THR A 119 0.46 7.76 12.70
C THR A 119 0.01 9.20 12.35
N GLY A 120 0.36 9.69 11.15
CA GLY A 120 0.10 11.07 10.72
C GLY A 120 1.17 12.09 11.16
N TYR A 121 2.32 11.63 11.63
CA TYR A 121 3.51 12.43 12.00
C TYR A 121 3.28 13.44 13.13
N GLY A 122 2.38 13.12 14.07
CA GLY A 122 2.15 13.93 15.27
C GLY A 122 0.70 13.91 15.77
N SER A 123 0.22 15.06 16.23
CA SER A 123 -1.15 15.23 16.72
C SER A 123 -2.19 15.18 15.58
N PRO A 124 -3.51 15.15 15.87
CA PRO A 124 -4.54 15.24 14.83
C PRO A 124 -4.38 16.43 13.87
N MET A 125 -3.84 17.55 14.32
CA MET A 125 -3.52 18.70 13.44
C MET A 125 -2.41 18.38 12.45
N ASN A 126 -1.43 17.55 12.85
CA ASN A 126 -0.40 17.07 11.94
C ASN A 126 -0.98 16.06 10.93
N VAL A 127 -1.91 15.20 11.36
CA VAL A 127 -2.63 14.28 10.46
C VAL A 127 -3.34 15.06 9.35
N LYS A 128 -4.08 16.12 9.71
CA LYS A 128 -4.76 16.98 8.72
C LYS A 128 -3.76 17.50 7.68
N ARG A 129 -2.65 18.08 8.13
CA ARG A 129 -1.58 18.59 7.26
C ARG A 129 -0.95 17.49 6.40
N THR A 130 -0.71 16.30 6.96
CA THR A 130 -0.14 15.15 6.23
C THR A 130 -1.03 14.75 5.07
N VAL A 131 -2.33 14.59 5.33
CA VAL A 131 -3.32 14.22 4.31
C VAL A 131 -3.40 15.29 3.21
N GLU A 132 -3.41 16.57 3.57
CA GLU A 132 -3.38 17.69 2.60
C GLU A 132 -2.11 17.65 1.73
N CYS A 133 -0.94 17.45 2.36
CA CYS A 133 0.34 17.39 1.64
C CYS A 133 0.42 16.17 0.72
N PHE A 134 -0.02 14.99 1.17
CA PHE A 134 -0.01 13.78 0.35
C PHE A 134 -0.98 13.87 -0.83
N ALA A 135 -2.18 14.42 -0.62
CA ALA A 135 -3.12 14.68 -1.70
C ALA A 135 -2.56 15.69 -2.72
N ALA A 136 -1.86 16.74 -2.25
CA ALA A 136 -1.20 17.72 -3.11
C ALA A 136 -0.01 17.12 -3.87
N ALA A 137 0.72 16.19 -3.26
CA ALA A 137 1.82 15.47 -3.91
C ALA A 137 1.35 14.45 -4.98
N GLY A 138 0.04 14.13 -5.02
CA GLY A 138 -0.56 13.28 -6.04
C GLY A 138 -1.01 11.89 -5.55
N ALA A 139 -0.99 11.62 -4.25
CA ALA A 139 -1.53 10.39 -3.69
C ALA A 139 -3.02 10.23 -3.99
N ALA A 140 -3.43 9.02 -4.35
CA ALA A 140 -4.83 8.65 -4.51
C ALA A 140 -5.49 8.25 -3.19
N GLY A 141 -4.71 7.75 -2.24
CA GLY A 141 -5.16 7.36 -0.92
C GLY A 141 -4.05 7.44 0.12
N VAL A 142 -4.46 7.50 1.38
CA VAL A 142 -3.55 7.50 2.54
C VAL A 142 -4.08 6.56 3.61
N MET A 143 -3.17 5.81 4.21
CA MET A 143 -3.42 5.00 5.40
C MET A 143 -2.96 5.77 6.64
N ILE A 144 -3.79 5.83 7.67
CA ILE A 144 -3.46 6.41 8.98
C ILE A 144 -3.74 5.38 10.08
N GLU A 145 -2.79 5.18 10.99
CA GLU A 145 -2.88 4.20 12.05
C GLU A 145 -2.96 4.81 13.47
N ASP A 146 -3.42 3.99 14.41
CA ASP A 146 -3.63 4.37 15.80
C ASP A 146 -2.47 4.00 16.75
N GLN A 147 -1.30 3.64 16.23
CA GLN A 147 -0.13 3.36 17.07
C GLN A 147 0.36 4.61 17.82
N THR A 148 1.03 4.39 18.94
CA THR A 148 1.83 5.45 19.60
C THR A 148 3.10 5.71 18.78
N TRP A 149 3.66 6.92 18.91
CA TRP A 149 4.96 7.25 18.34
C TRP A 149 6.09 7.02 19.38
N PRO A 150 7.24 6.45 19.00
CA PRO A 150 7.57 5.93 17.66
C PRO A 150 6.84 4.62 17.35
N LYS A 151 6.29 4.52 16.13
CA LYS A 151 5.56 3.34 15.67
C LYS A 151 6.48 2.13 15.49
N ARG A 152 5.90 0.96 15.32
CA ARG A 152 6.60 -0.28 14.99
C ARG A 152 5.90 -0.99 13.83
N CYS A 153 6.64 -1.83 13.11
CA CYS A 153 6.04 -2.71 12.11
C CYS A 153 4.89 -3.53 12.74
N GLY A 154 3.77 -3.63 12.03
CA GLY A 154 2.54 -4.27 12.51
C GLY A 154 2.69 -5.72 12.96
N HIS A 155 3.64 -6.45 12.39
CA HIS A 155 3.95 -7.85 12.73
C HIS A 155 5.07 -8.00 13.78
N THR A 156 5.49 -6.94 14.48
CA THR A 156 6.50 -7.00 15.54
C THR A 156 5.85 -6.91 16.92
N LYS A 157 6.58 -7.44 17.93
CA LYS A 157 6.18 -7.33 19.33
C LYS A 157 6.45 -5.94 19.91
N GLY A 158 5.70 -5.58 20.95
CA GLY A 158 5.93 -4.34 21.71
C GLY A 158 5.31 -3.10 21.06
N LYS A 159 4.31 -3.28 20.17
CA LYS A 159 3.44 -2.21 19.71
C LYS A 159 2.60 -1.67 20.86
N SER A 160 2.19 -0.42 20.76
CA SER A 160 1.19 0.19 21.62
C SER A 160 0.32 1.13 20.77
N VAL A 161 -0.91 1.35 21.21
CA VAL A 161 -1.87 2.23 20.55
C VAL A 161 -2.25 3.39 21.44
N VAL A 162 -2.62 4.51 20.83
CA VAL A 162 -3.11 5.69 21.56
C VAL A 162 -4.50 5.44 22.13
N SER A 163 -4.99 6.35 22.98
CA SER A 163 -6.36 6.29 23.48
C SER A 163 -7.38 6.28 22.33
N ARG A 164 -8.59 5.74 22.56
CA ARG A 164 -9.68 5.80 21.58
C ARG A 164 -9.96 7.22 21.10
N GLY A 165 -9.99 8.17 22.04
CA GLY A 165 -10.25 9.58 21.71
C GLY A 165 -9.23 10.16 20.73
N GLU A 166 -7.94 9.86 20.92
CA GLU A 166 -6.90 10.30 20.00
C GLU A 166 -6.96 9.55 18.65
N ALA A 167 -7.17 8.23 18.67
CA ALA A 167 -7.34 7.44 17.44
C ALA A 167 -8.48 7.98 16.58
N TYR A 168 -9.63 8.27 17.19
CA TYR A 168 -10.79 8.85 16.52
C TYR A 168 -10.52 10.26 15.98
N ALA A 169 -9.85 11.10 16.77
CA ALA A 169 -9.47 12.45 16.36
C ALA A 169 -8.51 12.45 15.16
N ARG A 170 -7.58 11.47 15.07
CA ARG A 170 -6.70 11.30 13.90
C ARG A 170 -7.49 10.99 12.64
N ILE A 171 -8.41 10.03 12.69
CA ILE A 171 -9.21 9.65 11.53
C ILE A 171 -10.21 10.76 11.16
N GLN A 172 -10.80 11.45 12.16
CA GLN A 172 -11.63 12.63 11.89
C GLN A 172 -10.83 13.71 11.16
N ALA A 173 -9.63 14.04 11.63
CA ALA A 173 -8.76 15.03 10.99
C ALA A 173 -8.39 14.64 9.55
N ALA A 174 -8.18 13.35 9.29
CA ALA A 174 -7.92 12.84 7.94
C ALA A 174 -9.16 13.01 7.02
N CYS A 175 -10.35 12.68 7.52
CA CYS A 175 -11.60 12.87 6.78
C CYS A 175 -11.92 14.34 6.54
N ASP A 176 -11.69 15.21 7.53
CA ASP A 176 -11.88 16.66 7.39
C ASP A 176 -10.95 17.24 6.32
N ALA A 177 -9.66 16.85 6.33
CA ALA A 177 -8.70 17.26 5.29
C ALA A 177 -9.14 16.88 3.89
N ARG A 178 -9.65 15.64 3.73
CA ARG A 178 -10.25 15.17 2.46
C ARG A 178 -11.45 16.02 2.06
N ASP A 179 -12.41 16.18 2.97
CA ASP A 179 -13.71 16.80 2.66
C ASP A 179 -13.59 18.31 2.44
N GLU A 180 -12.67 18.99 3.11
CA GLU A 180 -12.38 20.42 2.96
C GLU A 180 -11.39 20.75 1.84
N GLY A 181 -10.61 19.76 1.37
CA GLY A 181 -9.53 19.94 0.42
C GLY A 181 -9.65 19.12 -0.85
N ARG A 182 -8.53 18.55 -1.29
CA ARG A 182 -8.45 17.62 -2.42
C ARG A 182 -8.95 16.24 -1.98
N ASP A 183 -9.80 15.64 -2.82
CA ASP A 183 -10.28 14.27 -2.60
C ASP A 183 -9.11 13.28 -2.52
N ILE A 184 -9.11 12.46 -1.48
CA ILE A 184 -8.14 11.40 -1.23
C ILE A 184 -8.84 10.25 -0.49
N PHE A 185 -8.53 9.01 -0.82
CA PHE A 185 -9.09 7.83 -0.17
C PHE A 185 -8.47 7.65 1.22
N ILE A 186 -9.31 7.51 2.25
CA ILE A 186 -8.85 7.32 3.64
C ILE A 186 -8.99 5.84 4.03
N LEU A 187 -7.84 5.19 4.25
CA LEU A 187 -7.73 3.85 4.84
C LEU A 187 -7.39 4.01 6.32
N ALA A 188 -8.31 3.66 7.20
CA ALA A 188 -8.09 3.73 8.64
C ALA A 188 -7.59 2.38 9.16
N ARG A 189 -6.40 2.38 9.78
CA ARG A 189 -5.78 1.19 10.37
C ARG A 189 -5.86 1.21 11.88
N THR A 190 -6.16 0.05 12.47
CA THR A 190 -6.00 -0.18 13.91
C THR A 190 -5.06 -1.34 14.21
N ASP A 191 -4.16 -1.11 15.13
CA ASP A 191 -3.27 -2.11 15.73
C ASP A 191 -3.81 -2.61 17.09
N ALA A 192 -5.02 -2.22 17.46
CA ALA A 192 -5.60 -2.46 18.80
C ALA A 192 -5.98 -3.91 19.06
N LEU A 193 -5.80 -4.83 18.10
CA LEU A 193 -5.97 -6.27 18.33
C LEU A 193 -5.02 -6.80 19.45
N ILE A 194 -3.94 -6.09 19.73
CA ILE A 194 -3.06 -6.34 20.89
C ILE A 194 -3.77 -6.22 22.25
N HIS A 195 -4.91 -5.51 22.29
CA HIS A 195 -5.78 -5.36 23.45
C HIS A 195 -7.04 -6.23 23.37
N GLY A 196 -7.11 -7.11 22.36
CA GLY A 196 -8.22 -8.03 22.15
C GLY A 196 -9.21 -7.57 21.07
N TRP A 197 -10.10 -8.51 20.73
CA TRP A 197 -11.07 -8.35 19.64
C TRP A 197 -11.99 -7.15 19.83
N ASP A 198 -12.61 -7.04 21.02
CA ASP A 198 -13.61 -6.00 21.27
C ASP A 198 -13.03 -4.59 21.17
N GLU A 199 -11.76 -4.40 21.56
CA GLU A 199 -11.09 -3.10 21.42
C GLU A 199 -10.83 -2.77 19.94
N ALA A 200 -10.33 -3.74 19.17
CA ALA A 200 -10.08 -3.56 17.75
C ALA A 200 -11.39 -3.24 16.99
N MET A 201 -12.46 -4.00 17.26
CA MET A 201 -13.76 -3.80 16.61
C MET A 201 -14.41 -2.48 17.00
N ALA A 202 -14.34 -2.08 18.27
CA ALA A 202 -14.86 -0.78 18.70
C ALA A 202 -14.21 0.38 17.94
N ARG A 203 -12.88 0.32 17.71
CA ARG A 203 -12.17 1.34 16.92
C ARG A 203 -12.54 1.28 15.45
N ALA A 204 -12.54 0.10 14.86
CA ALA A 204 -12.86 -0.10 13.45
C ALA A 204 -14.27 0.37 13.09
N HIS A 205 -15.26 0.09 13.94
CA HIS A 205 -16.63 0.60 13.79
C HIS A 205 -16.70 2.13 13.85
N GLU A 206 -15.96 2.73 14.77
CA GLU A 206 -15.92 4.17 14.90
C GLU A 206 -15.21 4.82 13.70
N PHE A 207 -14.12 4.24 13.19
CA PHE A 207 -13.46 4.71 11.97
C PHE A 207 -14.41 4.70 10.76
N LYS A 208 -15.21 3.63 10.62
CA LYS A 208 -16.28 3.56 9.63
C LYS A 208 -17.31 4.69 9.85
N ARG A 209 -17.76 4.91 11.09
CA ARG A 209 -18.76 5.95 11.43
C ARG A 209 -18.25 7.36 11.14
N ILE A 210 -16.97 7.63 11.40
CA ILE A 210 -16.32 8.91 11.11
C ILE A 210 -16.27 9.17 9.60
N GLY A 211 -16.19 8.13 8.79
CA GLY A 211 -16.25 8.24 7.33
C GLY A 211 -14.98 7.82 6.61
N ALA A 212 -14.15 6.97 7.20
CA ALA A 212 -13.10 6.26 6.47
C ALA A 212 -13.69 5.54 5.26
N ASP A 213 -12.94 5.47 4.15
CA ASP A 213 -13.36 4.79 2.92
C ASP A 213 -13.17 3.27 3.02
N ALA A 214 -12.18 2.84 3.79
CA ALA A 214 -11.89 1.43 4.11
C ALA A 214 -11.25 1.32 5.49
N VAL A 215 -11.24 0.09 6.02
CA VAL A 215 -10.62 -0.22 7.31
C VAL A 215 -9.58 -1.34 7.15
N PHE A 216 -8.54 -1.25 7.95
CA PHE A 216 -7.52 -2.28 8.09
C PHE A 216 -7.32 -2.63 9.58
N VAL A 217 -7.59 -3.88 9.93
CA VAL A 217 -7.31 -4.43 11.26
C VAL A 217 -6.03 -5.25 11.15
N GLU A 218 -4.96 -4.75 11.79
CA GLU A 218 -3.62 -5.34 11.66
C GLU A 218 -3.50 -6.66 12.41
N ALA A 219 -2.79 -7.61 11.80
CA ALA A 219 -2.39 -8.89 12.39
C ALA A 219 -3.57 -9.79 12.81
N LEU A 220 -4.63 -9.85 12.01
CA LEU A 220 -5.66 -10.88 12.15
C LEU A 220 -4.98 -12.26 12.02
N PRO A 221 -5.16 -13.17 13.00
CA PRO A 221 -4.29 -14.33 13.10
C PRO A 221 -4.57 -15.41 12.05
N ASP A 222 -5.84 -15.68 11.77
CA ASP A 222 -6.29 -16.83 11.00
C ASP A 222 -7.52 -16.53 10.15
N ARG A 223 -7.90 -17.49 9.33
CA ARG A 223 -9.06 -17.44 8.42
C ARG A 223 -10.36 -17.13 9.14
N ASP A 224 -10.59 -17.70 10.31
CA ASP A 224 -11.83 -17.51 11.06
C ASP A 224 -11.93 -16.08 11.62
N GLY A 225 -10.84 -15.56 12.17
CA GLY A 225 -10.74 -14.18 12.61
C GLY A 225 -10.94 -13.20 11.45
N MET A 226 -10.37 -13.47 10.29
CA MET A 226 -10.53 -12.68 9.08
C MET A 226 -12.00 -12.66 8.60
N ALA A 227 -12.64 -13.84 8.51
CA ALA A 227 -14.04 -13.97 8.10
C ALA A 227 -14.98 -13.25 9.08
N ARG A 228 -14.73 -13.41 10.39
CA ARG A 228 -15.48 -12.73 11.43
C ARG A 228 -15.36 -11.21 11.33
N CYS A 229 -14.14 -10.70 11.10
CA CYS A 229 -13.87 -9.27 10.99
C CYS A 229 -14.63 -8.63 9.82
N VAL A 230 -14.56 -9.23 8.63
CA VAL A 230 -15.27 -8.76 7.43
C VAL A 230 -16.79 -8.77 7.66
N LYS A 231 -17.33 -9.86 8.22
CA LYS A 231 -18.76 -9.99 8.51
C LYS A 231 -19.25 -8.95 9.51
N GLU A 232 -18.45 -8.62 10.51
CA GLU A 232 -18.81 -7.68 11.57
C GLU A 232 -18.75 -6.23 11.09
N LEU A 233 -17.70 -5.85 10.36
CA LEU A 233 -17.45 -4.45 9.99
C LEU A 233 -18.26 -3.95 8.79
N GLN A 234 -18.52 -4.80 7.79
CA GLN A 234 -19.30 -4.44 6.60
C GLN A 234 -18.86 -3.11 5.95
N ILE A 235 -17.59 -3.01 5.64
CA ILE A 235 -16.93 -1.91 4.93
C ILE A 235 -15.82 -2.53 4.07
N PRO A 236 -15.35 -1.90 2.98
CA PRO A 236 -14.15 -2.39 2.29
C PRO A 236 -12.98 -2.59 3.26
N MET A 237 -12.37 -3.75 3.22
CA MET A 237 -11.24 -4.09 4.09
C MET A 237 -10.00 -4.45 3.29
N LEU A 238 -8.85 -4.04 3.84
CA LEU A 238 -7.55 -4.45 3.36
C LEU A 238 -6.98 -5.56 4.24
N ALA A 239 -6.42 -6.60 3.63
CA ALA A 239 -5.57 -7.59 4.28
C ALA A 239 -4.10 -7.28 4.00
N ASN A 240 -3.23 -7.62 4.95
CA ASN A 240 -1.79 -7.51 4.81
C ASN A 240 -1.16 -8.90 4.94
N ILE A 241 -0.57 -9.40 3.86
CA ILE A 241 0.09 -10.71 3.85
C ILE A 241 1.60 -10.51 3.81
N ILE A 242 2.24 -10.95 4.90
CA ILE A 242 3.68 -10.97 5.05
C ILE A 242 4.11 -12.43 5.13
N GLU A 243 4.90 -12.88 4.17
CA GLU A 243 5.40 -14.24 4.11
C GLU A 243 6.23 -14.56 5.38
N GLY A 244 5.76 -15.51 6.19
CA GLY A 244 6.36 -15.83 7.51
C GLY A 244 5.99 -14.86 8.63
N GLY A 245 5.03 -13.97 8.44
CA GLY A 245 4.51 -13.04 9.45
C GLY A 245 3.54 -13.68 10.46
N MET A 246 2.80 -12.85 11.18
CA MET A 246 1.86 -13.29 12.25
C MET A 246 0.50 -13.72 11.70
N THR A 247 0.14 -13.29 10.49
CA THR A 247 -1.13 -13.56 9.84
C THR A 247 -1.03 -14.84 9.01
N GLU A 248 -2.08 -15.68 8.99
CA GLU A 248 -2.15 -16.85 8.11
C GLU A 248 -1.95 -16.44 6.66
N ASN A 249 -1.04 -17.13 5.97
CA ASN A 249 -0.66 -16.81 4.59
C ASN A 249 -1.69 -17.36 3.60
N LEU A 250 -2.78 -16.63 3.41
CA LEU A 250 -3.85 -16.95 2.48
C LEU A 250 -3.59 -16.41 1.07
N SER A 251 -4.09 -17.11 0.06
CA SER A 251 -4.08 -16.60 -1.31
C SER A 251 -5.03 -15.41 -1.48
N ALA A 252 -4.76 -14.56 -2.48
CA ALA A 252 -5.66 -13.47 -2.83
C ALA A 252 -7.08 -13.98 -3.13
N LYS A 253 -7.20 -15.14 -3.77
CA LYS A 253 -8.50 -15.79 -4.05
C LYS A 253 -9.23 -16.19 -2.78
N ASP A 254 -8.53 -16.74 -1.77
CA ASP A 254 -9.14 -17.08 -0.49
C ASP A 254 -9.62 -15.82 0.23
N LEU A 255 -8.80 -14.76 0.25
CA LEU A 255 -9.16 -13.47 0.86
C LEU A 255 -10.38 -12.83 0.18
N ALA A 256 -10.46 -12.89 -1.16
CA ALA A 256 -11.65 -12.46 -1.89
C ALA A 256 -12.89 -13.24 -1.45
N GLY A 257 -12.78 -14.57 -1.32
CA GLY A 257 -13.87 -15.44 -0.84
C GLY A 257 -14.29 -15.15 0.60
N LEU A 258 -13.40 -14.60 1.43
CA LEU A 258 -13.72 -14.11 2.78
C LEU A 258 -14.37 -12.71 2.77
N GLY A 259 -14.33 -11.99 1.63
CA GLY A 259 -14.93 -10.67 1.47
C GLY A 259 -13.96 -9.49 1.65
N PHE A 260 -12.65 -9.72 1.66
CA PHE A 260 -11.68 -8.62 1.59
C PHE A 260 -11.73 -7.95 0.22
N ALA A 261 -11.69 -6.62 0.21
CA ALA A 261 -11.65 -5.82 -1.02
C ALA A 261 -10.23 -5.67 -1.58
N ALA A 262 -9.23 -5.75 -0.71
CA ALA A 262 -7.84 -5.53 -1.10
C ALA A 262 -6.86 -6.40 -0.29
N VAL A 263 -5.70 -6.70 -0.89
CA VAL A 263 -4.56 -7.35 -0.21
C VAL A 263 -3.25 -6.72 -0.64
N ALA A 264 -2.43 -6.34 0.34
CA ALA A 264 -1.09 -5.82 0.17
C ALA A 264 -0.01 -6.87 0.45
N TYR A 265 1.09 -6.80 -0.31
CA TYR A 265 2.29 -7.64 -0.15
C TYR A 265 3.51 -6.74 0.09
N PRO A 266 3.76 -6.30 1.35
CA PRO A 266 4.77 -5.28 1.65
C PRO A 266 6.21 -5.80 1.58
N TRP A 267 6.44 -7.12 1.80
CA TRP A 267 7.77 -7.69 1.91
C TRP A 267 8.37 -8.16 0.59
N THR A 268 7.55 -8.60 -0.34
CA THR A 268 7.96 -9.29 -1.56
C THR A 268 9.06 -8.55 -2.31
N LEU A 269 8.88 -7.26 -2.63
CA LEU A 269 9.87 -6.51 -3.41
C LEU A 269 11.13 -6.15 -2.60
N VAL A 270 10.99 -5.89 -1.30
CA VAL A 270 12.15 -5.64 -0.42
C VAL A 270 12.98 -6.92 -0.28
N ALA A 271 12.34 -8.08 -0.08
CA ALA A 271 13.02 -9.37 0.00
C ALA A 271 13.73 -9.72 -1.31
N ALA A 272 13.06 -9.51 -2.45
CA ALA A 272 13.66 -9.71 -3.78
C ALA A 272 14.90 -8.83 -3.97
N LYS A 273 14.81 -7.53 -3.65
CA LYS A 273 15.93 -6.59 -3.72
C LYS A 273 17.11 -7.03 -2.84
N LEU A 274 16.84 -7.37 -1.58
CA LEU A 274 17.87 -7.83 -0.64
C LEU A 274 18.59 -9.07 -1.17
N LYS A 275 17.83 -10.07 -1.65
CA LYS A 275 18.40 -11.29 -2.20
C LYS A 275 19.22 -11.01 -3.46
N ALA A 276 18.66 -10.32 -4.43
CA ALA A 276 19.34 -10.05 -5.70
C ALA A 276 20.62 -9.25 -5.51
N ILE A 277 20.61 -8.22 -4.67
CA ILE A 277 21.82 -7.41 -4.39
C ILE A 277 22.90 -8.26 -3.69
N ARG A 278 22.51 -9.09 -2.69
CA ARG A 278 23.47 -9.96 -1.99
C ARG A 278 24.11 -10.97 -2.95
N ASP A 279 23.31 -11.62 -3.78
CA ASP A 279 23.79 -12.59 -4.78
C ASP A 279 24.75 -11.93 -5.78
N ALA A 280 24.40 -10.74 -6.28
CA ALA A 280 25.23 -9.97 -7.21
C ALA A 280 26.58 -9.55 -6.58
N LEU A 281 26.55 -9.05 -5.34
CA LEU A 281 27.76 -8.65 -4.61
C LEU A 281 28.67 -9.85 -4.30
N GLU A 282 28.10 -11.00 -3.96
CA GLU A 282 28.87 -12.23 -3.76
C GLU A 282 29.52 -12.70 -5.06
N GLY A 283 28.79 -12.69 -6.17
CA GLY A 283 29.32 -13.02 -7.49
C GLY A 283 30.45 -12.09 -7.91
N LEU A 284 30.28 -10.78 -7.73
CA LEU A 284 31.31 -9.79 -8.02
C LEU A 284 32.55 -9.99 -7.16
N LYS A 285 32.38 -10.20 -5.84
CA LYS A 285 33.51 -10.47 -4.93
C LYS A 285 34.27 -11.74 -5.31
N ARG A 286 33.56 -12.80 -5.73
CA ARG A 286 34.21 -14.03 -6.20
C ARG A 286 35.07 -13.79 -7.45
N SER A 287 34.52 -13.06 -8.43
CA SER A 287 35.26 -12.68 -9.64
C SER A 287 36.55 -11.89 -9.32
N MET A 288 36.48 -10.98 -8.34
CA MET A 288 37.70 -10.21 -7.91
C MET A 288 38.77 -11.08 -7.27
N VAL A 289 38.40 -12.16 -6.57
CA VAL A 289 39.35 -13.05 -5.87
C VAL A 289 39.88 -14.16 -6.77
N GLU A 290 39.01 -14.79 -7.54
CA GLU A 290 39.36 -15.95 -8.39
C GLU A 290 39.82 -15.53 -9.79
N GLY A 291 39.60 -14.28 -10.17
CA GLY A 291 39.84 -13.75 -11.51
C GLY A 291 38.65 -14.06 -12.46
N GLY A 292 38.65 -13.39 -13.60
CA GLY A 292 37.62 -13.52 -14.61
C GLY A 292 36.66 -12.32 -14.64
N PRO A 293 35.71 -12.29 -15.60
CA PRO A 293 34.76 -11.20 -15.74
C PRO A 293 33.73 -11.21 -14.60
N PRO A 294 33.12 -10.04 -14.25
CA PRO A 294 32.01 -10.00 -13.34
C PRO A 294 30.83 -10.83 -13.89
N PRO A 295 29.98 -11.40 -13.02
CA PRO A 295 28.82 -12.16 -13.48
C PRO A 295 27.84 -11.23 -14.19
N MET A 296 27.36 -11.65 -15.33
CA MET A 296 26.25 -10.97 -16.02
C MET A 296 24.94 -11.32 -15.31
N ILE A 297 24.31 -10.31 -14.72
CA ILE A 297 23.03 -10.46 -14.02
C ILE A 297 21.86 -10.33 -15.00
N MET A 298 21.97 -9.40 -15.94
CA MET A 298 20.98 -9.07 -16.94
C MET A 298 21.68 -8.53 -18.18
N GLU A 299 21.09 -8.72 -19.36
CA GLU A 299 21.63 -8.17 -20.59
C GLU A 299 21.61 -6.63 -20.56
N TYR A 300 22.60 -6.00 -21.20
CA TYR A 300 22.71 -4.54 -21.23
C TYR A 300 21.44 -3.86 -21.79
N SER A 301 20.87 -4.42 -22.87
CA SER A 301 19.62 -3.93 -23.48
C SER A 301 18.44 -3.97 -22.52
N ASP A 302 18.33 -5.07 -21.75
CA ASP A 302 17.22 -5.26 -20.82
C ASP A 302 17.32 -4.30 -19.62
N VAL A 303 18.54 -3.98 -19.18
CA VAL A 303 18.75 -2.94 -18.16
C VAL A 303 18.34 -1.59 -18.71
N CYS A 304 18.75 -1.24 -19.93
CA CYS A 304 18.40 0.03 -20.57
C CYS A 304 16.88 0.19 -20.70
N GLU A 305 16.18 -0.84 -21.19
CA GLU A 305 14.73 -0.86 -21.30
C GLU A 305 14.06 -0.72 -19.92
N GLY A 306 14.50 -1.52 -18.94
CA GLY A 306 13.95 -1.50 -17.59
C GLY A 306 14.06 -0.15 -16.87
N VAL A 307 15.13 0.63 -17.11
CA VAL A 307 15.26 1.99 -16.57
C VAL A 307 14.67 3.07 -17.47
N GLY A 308 14.06 2.68 -18.61
CA GLY A 308 13.42 3.60 -19.55
C GLY A 308 14.39 4.35 -20.44
N TRP A 309 15.59 3.85 -20.62
CA TRP A 309 16.53 4.37 -21.61
C TRP A 309 16.27 3.71 -22.95
N ASP A 310 15.51 4.37 -23.79
CA ASP A 310 15.33 3.97 -25.17
C ASP A 310 16.58 4.41 -25.98
N SER A 311 17.21 3.47 -26.70
CA SER A 311 18.33 3.76 -27.60
C SER A 311 17.98 4.74 -28.73
N THR A 312 16.69 5.04 -28.92
CA THR A 312 16.19 6.05 -29.85
C THR A 312 16.20 7.48 -29.30
N ASN A 313 16.37 7.65 -27.98
CA ASN A 313 16.51 8.94 -27.32
C ASN A 313 17.95 9.47 -27.38
N THR A 314 18.56 9.46 -28.54
CA THR A 314 19.75 10.26 -28.85
C THR A 314 19.30 11.68 -29.19
N GLY A 315 18.95 12.45 -28.15
CA GLY A 315 18.70 13.88 -28.29
C GLY A 315 19.92 14.68 -27.93
#